data_22eabede2fc8f267439d6c8db42e15f8
#
_entry.id   22eabede2fc8f267439d6c8db42e15f8
#
_cell.length_a   1.000
_cell.length_b   1.000
_cell.length_c   1.000
_cell.angle_alpha   90.00
_cell.angle_beta   90.00
_cell.angle_gamma   90.00
#
_symmetry.space_group_name_H-M   'P 1'
#
loop_
_entity.id
_entity.type
_entity.pdbx_description
1 polymer ?
#
loop_
_entity_poly.entity_id
_entity_poly.type
_entity_poly.pdbx_seq_one_letter_code
_entity_poly.pdbx_strand_id
1 'polypeptide(L)'
;MRRRALLACFLGTFGLAGCDVDGGGLDRARQSFGVANPTPAAFHVCGSHNCRKRVAVSLSPAEWSSVRTPLRSRPRNAGAERRALAETLRRLEVMVGRKTGYDSDRAGSTLQMGVKAQDCVDEMVNTAVYLKMLDDAGDLRFHRPGQRVTIGFMTREFWTHTVASIFQKDTGQEFIIDTWAVDFGETPYVMDRTAWAANEPFRRDF
;
A
#
# COMPACT_ATOMS: atom_id res chain seq x y z
N MET A 1 -29.71 28.30 -60.19
CA MET A 1 -29.22 26.99 -59.74
C MET A 1 -28.47 27.20 -58.42
N ARG A 2 -29.10 26.96 -57.29
CA ARG A 2 -28.49 27.14 -55.94
C ARG A 2 -28.12 25.75 -55.41
N ARG A 3 -26.83 25.51 -55.24
CA ARG A 3 -26.30 24.30 -54.59
C ARG A 3 -26.37 24.46 -53.09
N ARG A 4 -27.18 23.61 -52.42
CA ARG A 4 -27.21 23.49 -50.94
C ARG A 4 -26.05 22.56 -50.53
N ALA A 5 -25.14 23.08 -49.75
CA ALA A 5 -24.14 22.30 -49.05
C ALA A 5 -24.75 21.71 -47.78
N LEU A 6 -24.74 20.38 -47.68
CA LEU A 6 -25.08 19.64 -46.48
C LEU A 6 -23.88 19.62 -45.52
N LEU A 7 -24.05 20.25 -44.37
CA LEU A 7 -23.06 20.22 -43.30
C LEU A 7 -23.33 18.93 -42.50
N ALA A 8 -22.44 17.96 -42.64
CA ALA A 8 -22.47 16.76 -41.80
C ALA A 8 -21.80 17.07 -40.47
N CYS A 9 -22.60 17.12 -39.37
CA CYS A 9 -22.09 17.16 -38.01
C CYS A 9 -21.50 15.79 -37.65
N PHE A 10 -20.19 15.69 -37.55
CA PHE A 10 -19.49 14.58 -36.91
C PHE A 10 -19.65 14.74 -35.38
N LEU A 11 -20.54 13.95 -34.78
CA LEU A 11 -20.57 13.73 -33.34
C LEU A 11 -19.38 12.84 -32.96
N GLY A 12 -18.26 13.48 -32.60
CA GLY A 12 -17.13 12.80 -31.99
C GLY A 12 -17.53 12.35 -30.58
N THR A 13 -17.68 11.06 -30.39
CA THR A 13 -17.72 10.45 -29.06
C THR A 13 -16.37 10.70 -28.40
N PHE A 14 -16.31 11.67 -27.49
CA PHE A 14 -15.19 11.79 -26.56
C PHE A 14 -15.25 10.56 -25.64
N GLY A 15 -14.52 9.52 -26.00
CA GLY A 15 -14.14 8.47 -25.09
C GLY A 15 -13.34 9.11 -23.97
N LEU A 16 -13.89 9.13 -22.76
CA LEU A 16 -13.13 9.36 -21.55
C LEU A 16 -12.09 8.24 -21.48
N ALA A 17 -10.91 8.48 -22.02
CA ALA A 17 -9.73 7.70 -21.72
C ALA A 17 -9.53 7.86 -20.20
N GLY A 18 -10.02 6.91 -19.43
CA GLY A 18 -9.67 6.78 -18.02
C GLY A 18 -8.15 6.75 -17.98
N CYS A 19 -7.54 7.73 -17.32
CA CYS A 19 -6.13 7.67 -17.01
C CYS A 19 -5.94 6.38 -16.22
N ASP A 20 -5.38 5.39 -16.88
CA ASP A 20 -4.94 4.15 -16.24
C ASP A 20 -3.86 4.59 -15.26
N VAL A 21 -4.23 4.67 -13.97
CA VAL A 21 -3.27 4.99 -12.91
C VAL A 21 -2.52 3.68 -12.66
N ASP A 22 -1.60 3.41 -13.57
CA ASP A 22 -0.61 2.36 -13.41
C ASP A 22 0.00 2.46 -12.02
N GLY A 23 0.25 1.32 -11.35
CA GLY A 23 0.81 1.22 -10.00
C GLY A 23 2.12 2.01 -9.76
N GLY A 24 2.51 2.87 -10.70
CA GLY A 24 3.57 3.87 -10.57
C GLY A 24 3.41 4.81 -9.38
N GLY A 25 2.23 4.89 -8.77
CA GLY A 25 1.99 5.69 -7.58
C GLY A 25 2.81 5.25 -6.36
N LEU A 26 2.76 3.97 -5.98
CA LEU A 26 3.57 3.43 -4.88
C LEU A 26 5.04 3.30 -5.24
N ASP A 27 5.37 2.94 -6.46
CA ASP A 27 6.75 2.88 -6.94
C ASP A 27 7.42 4.24 -6.86
N ARG A 28 6.74 5.29 -7.30
CA ARG A 28 7.23 6.66 -7.18
C ARG A 28 7.36 7.10 -5.74
N ALA A 29 6.38 6.78 -4.89
CA ALA A 29 6.44 7.09 -3.48
C ALA A 29 7.66 6.40 -2.82
N ARG A 30 7.84 5.10 -3.02
CA ARG A 30 8.97 4.33 -2.51
C ARG A 30 10.32 4.88 -2.99
N GLN A 31 10.44 5.21 -4.28
CA GLN A 31 11.66 5.76 -4.87
C GLN A 31 12.00 7.15 -4.31
N SER A 32 11.02 8.00 -4.02
CA SER A 32 11.25 9.31 -3.41
C SER A 32 11.89 9.24 -2.01
N PHE A 33 11.73 8.10 -1.34
CA PHE A 33 12.43 7.80 -0.08
C PHE A 33 13.75 7.02 -0.28
N GLY A 34 14.22 6.90 -1.53
CA GLY A 34 15.49 6.22 -1.85
C GLY A 34 15.44 4.71 -1.73
N VAL A 35 14.24 4.12 -1.78
CA VAL A 35 14.04 2.66 -1.77
C VAL A 35 13.67 2.22 -3.18
N ALA A 36 14.63 1.66 -3.92
CA ALA A 36 14.45 1.25 -5.30
C ALA A 36 14.69 -0.26 -5.47
N ASN A 37 13.99 -0.84 -6.45
CA ASN A 37 14.21 -2.21 -6.93
C ASN A 37 14.32 -3.29 -5.83
N PRO A 38 13.32 -3.42 -4.93
CA PRO A 38 13.36 -4.41 -3.87
C PRO A 38 13.26 -5.82 -4.46
N THR A 39 14.11 -6.72 -3.95
CA THR A 39 13.99 -8.16 -4.14
C THR A 39 13.97 -8.85 -2.79
N PRO A 40 13.41 -10.05 -2.65
CA PRO A 40 13.44 -10.74 -1.35
C PRO A 40 14.85 -10.93 -0.79
N ALA A 41 15.86 -11.10 -1.65
CA ALA A 41 17.24 -11.26 -1.23
C ALA A 41 17.93 -9.94 -0.86
N ALA A 42 17.38 -8.79 -1.30
CA ALA A 42 17.99 -7.47 -1.04
C ALA A 42 16.93 -6.36 -1.15
N PHE A 43 16.52 -5.81 -0.02
CA PHE A 43 15.63 -4.66 0.04
C PHE A 43 15.92 -3.80 1.26
N HIS A 44 15.30 -2.63 1.32
CA HIS A 44 15.38 -1.74 2.47
C HIS A 44 13.99 -1.49 3.03
N VAL A 45 13.92 -1.31 4.34
CA VAL A 45 12.73 -0.82 5.04
C VAL A 45 13.04 0.50 5.71
N CYS A 46 12.01 1.33 5.81
CA CYS A 46 12.03 2.62 6.48
C CYS A 46 11.79 2.47 7.98
N GLY A 47 12.37 3.38 8.75
CA GLY A 47 12.09 3.55 10.17
C GLY A 47 12.63 4.88 10.67
N SER A 48 12.42 5.13 11.95
CA SER A 48 12.82 6.36 12.64
C SER A 48 12.10 7.61 12.14
N HIS A 49 10.85 7.45 11.75
CA HIS A 49 9.92 8.47 11.28
C HIS A 49 10.33 9.15 9.96
N ASN A 50 9.40 9.24 9.04
CA ASN A 50 9.58 9.83 7.72
C ASN A 50 10.77 9.25 6.95
N CYS A 51 11.00 7.94 7.11
CA CYS A 51 12.09 7.18 6.46
C CYS A 51 13.50 7.78 6.68
N ARG A 52 13.75 8.36 7.85
CA ARG A 52 15.08 8.91 8.18
C ARG A 52 16.16 7.83 8.21
N LYS A 53 15.78 6.61 8.55
CA LYS A 53 16.66 5.45 8.54
C LYS A 53 16.15 4.40 7.56
N ARG A 54 17.02 3.94 6.71
CA ARG A 54 16.77 2.78 5.84
C ARG A 54 17.64 1.63 6.34
N VAL A 55 17.00 0.51 6.63
CA VAL A 55 17.67 -0.69 7.10
C VAL A 55 17.66 -1.73 6.00
N ALA A 56 18.83 -2.22 5.63
CA ALA A 56 18.97 -3.30 4.65
C ALA A 56 18.48 -4.60 5.25
N VAL A 57 17.69 -5.33 4.47
CA VAL A 57 17.09 -6.61 4.85
C VAL A 57 17.31 -7.61 3.72
N SER A 58 17.48 -8.87 4.08
CA SER A 58 17.41 -10.01 3.16
C SER A 58 16.57 -11.11 3.76
N LEU A 59 15.79 -11.77 2.91
CA LEU A 59 15.07 -13.00 3.23
C LEU A 59 15.69 -14.15 2.44
N SER A 60 15.96 -15.25 3.14
CA SER A 60 16.31 -16.48 2.48
C SER A 60 15.14 -17.02 1.64
N PRO A 61 15.36 -17.89 0.67
CA PRO A 61 14.27 -18.52 -0.09
C PRO A 61 13.23 -19.21 0.78
N ALA A 62 13.64 -19.82 1.89
CA ALA A 62 12.74 -20.47 2.84
C ALA A 62 11.86 -19.45 3.60
N GLU A 63 12.45 -18.36 4.10
CA GLU A 63 11.71 -17.27 4.77
C GLU A 63 10.72 -16.62 3.79
N TRP A 64 11.16 -16.28 2.58
CA TRP A 64 10.30 -15.72 1.54
C TRP A 64 9.15 -16.65 1.17
N SER A 65 9.40 -17.95 1.04
CA SER A 65 8.36 -18.94 0.80
C SER A 65 7.35 -19.02 1.96
N SER A 66 7.84 -19.00 3.20
CA SER A 66 7.02 -19.10 4.40
C SER A 66 6.04 -17.93 4.55
N VAL A 67 6.51 -16.69 4.38
CA VAL A 67 5.64 -15.51 4.54
C VAL A 67 4.53 -15.46 3.48
N ARG A 68 4.78 -15.97 2.28
CA ARG A 68 3.84 -15.96 1.15
C ARG A 68 2.80 -17.09 1.16
N THR A 69 2.88 -18.02 2.12
CA THR A 69 1.98 -19.18 2.18
C THR A 69 0.49 -18.80 2.05
N PRO A 70 -0.03 -17.72 2.68
CA PRO A 70 -1.44 -17.37 2.53
C PRO A 70 -1.84 -17.04 1.10
N LEU A 71 -1.05 -16.26 0.36
CA LEU A 71 -1.33 -15.93 -1.04
C LEU A 71 -1.13 -17.13 -1.96
N ARG A 72 -0.11 -17.96 -1.70
CA ARG A 72 0.18 -19.17 -2.48
C ARG A 72 -0.86 -20.28 -2.30
N SER A 73 -1.72 -20.21 -1.30
CA SER A 73 -2.90 -21.08 -1.17
C SER A 73 -3.95 -20.87 -2.28
N ARG A 74 -3.70 -19.91 -3.18
CA ARG A 74 -4.52 -19.55 -4.32
C ARG A 74 -5.94 -19.14 -3.91
N PRO A 75 -6.11 -17.97 -3.29
CA PRO A 75 -7.42 -17.42 -2.98
C PRO A 75 -8.36 -17.46 -4.19
N ARG A 76 -9.63 -17.79 -3.99
CA ARG A 76 -10.57 -18.05 -5.07
C ARG A 76 -11.21 -16.78 -5.65
N ASN A 77 -11.15 -15.66 -4.94
CA ASN A 77 -11.73 -14.36 -5.34
C ASN A 77 -10.97 -13.20 -4.69
N ALA A 78 -11.28 -11.99 -5.14
CA ALA A 78 -10.65 -10.77 -4.67
C ALA A 78 -10.74 -10.57 -3.14
N GLY A 79 -11.91 -10.84 -2.55
CA GLY A 79 -12.08 -10.73 -1.09
C GLY A 79 -11.21 -11.72 -0.31
N ALA A 80 -11.08 -12.97 -0.80
CA ALA A 80 -10.18 -13.95 -0.19
C ALA A 80 -8.70 -13.56 -0.36
N GLU A 81 -8.34 -12.96 -1.52
CA GLU A 81 -6.98 -12.48 -1.74
C GLU A 81 -6.64 -11.32 -0.80
N ARG A 82 -7.56 -10.38 -0.54
CA ARG A 82 -7.33 -9.30 0.44
C ARG A 82 -7.03 -9.85 1.84
N ARG A 83 -7.78 -10.86 2.31
CA ARG A 83 -7.50 -11.49 3.61
C ARG A 83 -6.15 -12.22 3.62
N ALA A 84 -5.82 -12.92 2.56
CA ALA A 84 -4.53 -13.60 2.41
C ALA A 84 -3.37 -12.60 2.33
N LEU A 85 -3.59 -11.45 1.66
CA LEU A 85 -2.62 -10.36 1.59
C LEU A 85 -2.38 -9.73 2.97
N ALA A 86 -3.43 -9.43 3.71
CA ALA A 86 -3.31 -8.89 5.08
C ALA A 86 -2.48 -9.82 5.97
N GLU A 87 -2.75 -11.11 5.94
CA GLU A 87 -1.96 -12.10 6.70
C GLU A 87 -0.51 -12.22 6.20
N THR A 88 -0.29 -12.12 4.88
CA THR A 88 1.06 -12.12 4.31
C THR A 88 1.85 -10.89 4.74
N LEU A 89 1.24 -9.72 4.75
CA LEU A 89 1.85 -8.46 5.22
C LEU A 89 2.20 -8.55 6.70
N ARG A 90 1.28 -9.04 7.54
CA ARG A 90 1.56 -9.30 8.95
C ARG A 90 2.80 -10.19 9.15
N ARG A 91 2.91 -11.27 8.38
CA ARG A 91 4.07 -12.18 8.46
C ARG A 91 5.37 -11.52 8.02
N LEU A 92 5.32 -10.70 6.97
CA LEU A 92 6.48 -9.92 6.50
C LEU A 92 6.90 -8.92 7.57
N GLU A 93 5.96 -8.19 8.15
CA GLU A 93 6.21 -7.24 9.23
C GLU A 93 6.87 -7.92 10.44
N VAL A 94 6.31 -9.02 10.93
CA VAL A 94 6.89 -9.77 12.06
C VAL A 94 8.30 -10.27 11.74
N MET A 95 8.52 -10.81 10.55
CA MET A 95 9.83 -11.34 10.16
C MET A 95 10.85 -10.22 10.02
N VAL A 96 10.49 -9.15 9.35
CA VAL A 96 11.37 -8.00 9.10
C VAL A 96 11.61 -7.20 10.36
N GLY A 97 10.58 -6.95 11.16
CA GLY A 97 10.68 -6.25 12.43
C GLY A 97 11.69 -6.92 13.37
N ARG A 98 11.65 -8.24 13.51
CA ARG A 98 12.63 -9.01 14.29
C ARG A 98 14.05 -8.91 13.75
N LYS A 99 14.24 -8.79 12.44
CA LYS A 99 15.57 -8.64 11.81
C LYS A 99 16.14 -7.22 11.97
N THR A 100 15.28 -6.22 12.09
CA THR A 100 15.66 -4.80 12.08
C THR A 100 15.60 -4.14 13.46
N GLY A 101 14.92 -4.80 14.42
CA GLY A 101 14.63 -4.25 15.74
C GLY A 101 13.46 -3.25 15.77
N TYR A 102 12.63 -3.23 14.71
CA TYR A 102 11.34 -2.54 14.67
C TYR A 102 10.22 -3.54 14.98
N ASP A 103 10.28 -4.16 16.16
CA ASP A 103 9.42 -5.26 16.59
C ASP A 103 8.59 -4.93 17.84
N SER A 104 8.45 -3.66 18.14
CA SER A 104 7.71 -3.17 19.31
C SER A 104 6.82 -1.98 18.98
N ASP A 105 6.48 -1.82 17.71
CA ASP A 105 5.67 -0.71 17.27
C ASP A 105 4.22 -0.81 17.78
N ARG A 106 3.60 0.34 18.03
CA ARG A 106 2.26 0.46 18.54
C ARG A 106 1.38 1.18 17.54
N ALA A 107 0.12 0.80 17.49
CA ALA A 107 -0.89 1.49 16.69
C ALA A 107 -0.83 3.00 16.93
N GLY A 108 -0.72 3.77 15.83
CA GLY A 108 -0.65 5.22 15.92
C GLY A 108 0.69 5.78 16.40
N SER A 109 1.77 5.03 16.25
CA SER A 109 3.12 5.46 16.66
C SER A 109 3.54 6.79 16.06
N THR A 110 4.07 7.67 16.90
CA THR A 110 4.54 9.01 16.54
C THR A 110 5.96 9.23 17.05
N LEU A 111 6.55 10.36 16.64
CA LEU A 111 7.91 10.76 17.05
C LEU A 111 8.11 10.77 18.58
N GLN A 112 7.04 10.99 19.34
CA GLN A 112 7.07 11.00 20.80
C GLN A 112 7.28 9.61 21.41
N MET A 113 7.04 8.54 20.65
CA MET A 113 7.20 7.15 21.08
C MET A 113 8.62 6.61 20.90
N GLY A 114 9.53 7.41 20.36
CA GLY A 114 10.97 7.10 20.25
C GLY A 114 11.43 6.68 18.87
N VAL A 115 12.74 6.62 18.68
CA VAL A 115 13.39 6.38 17.38
C VAL A 115 13.23 4.96 16.82
N LYS A 116 12.70 4.04 17.62
CA LYS A 116 12.40 2.67 17.17
C LYS A 116 10.95 2.50 16.70
N ALA A 117 10.11 3.49 16.92
CA ALA A 117 8.76 3.50 16.40
C ALA A 117 8.75 3.86 14.91
N GLN A 118 7.80 3.33 14.19
CA GLN A 118 7.56 3.64 12.78
C GLN A 118 6.32 4.55 12.68
N ASP A 119 6.39 5.59 11.86
CA ASP A 119 5.22 6.42 11.57
C ASP A 119 4.47 5.92 10.33
N CYS A 120 3.35 6.55 10.02
CA CYS A 120 2.55 6.18 8.86
C CYS A 120 3.31 6.27 7.53
N VAL A 121 4.35 7.09 7.44
CA VAL A 121 5.20 7.19 6.24
C VAL A 121 6.11 5.98 6.14
N ASP A 122 6.76 5.59 7.24
CA ASP A 122 7.60 4.39 7.31
C ASP A 122 6.79 3.16 6.90
N GLU A 123 5.61 3.00 7.50
CA GLU A 123 4.70 1.89 7.26
C GLU A 123 4.19 1.85 5.81
N MET A 124 3.80 3.00 5.26
CA MET A 124 3.36 3.09 3.86
C MET A 124 4.48 2.68 2.90
N VAL A 125 5.72 3.14 3.12
CA VAL A 125 6.86 2.78 2.26
C VAL A 125 7.19 1.30 2.38
N ASN A 126 7.17 0.74 3.59
CA ASN A 126 7.43 -0.68 3.84
C ASN A 126 6.38 -1.56 3.17
N THR A 127 5.10 -1.19 3.29
CA THR A 127 4.00 -1.85 2.58
C THR A 127 4.18 -1.78 1.06
N ALA A 128 4.61 -0.64 0.52
CA ALA A 128 4.89 -0.50 -0.92
C ALA A 128 6.04 -1.40 -1.39
N VAL A 129 7.07 -1.59 -0.56
CA VAL A 129 8.16 -2.55 -0.81
C VAL A 129 7.63 -3.98 -0.87
N TYR A 130 6.82 -4.37 0.11
CA TYR A 130 6.25 -5.72 0.17
C TYR A 130 5.32 -6.00 -1.00
N LEU A 131 4.43 -5.05 -1.32
CA LEU A 131 3.52 -5.16 -2.47
C LEU A 131 4.28 -5.32 -3.79
N LYS A 132 5.35 -4.55 -3.99
CA LYS A 132 6.18 -4.68 -5.20
C LYS A 132 6.78 -6.08 -5.31
N MET A 133 7.36 -6.61 -4.24
CA MET A 133 7.95 -7.96 -4.25
C MET A 133 6.90 -9.05 -4.47
N LEU A 134 5.68 -8.90 -3.92
CA LEU A 134 4.58 -9.84 -4.10
C LEU A 134 4.02 -9.80 -5.52
N ASP A 135 3.90 -8.61 -6.11
CA ASP A 135 3.45 -8.44 -7.49
C ASP A 135 4.46 -9.01 -8.49
N ASP A 136 5.76 -8.71 -8.32
CA ASP A 136 6.84 -9.28 -9.12
C ASP A 136 6.90 -10.82 -9.05
N ALA A 137 6.50 -11.37 -7.90
CA ALA A 137 6.40 -12.82 -7.72
C ALA A 137 5.12 -13.43 -8.32
N GLY A 138 4.21 -12.62 -8.87
CA GLY A 138 2.93 -13.07 -9.43
C GLY A 138 1.92 -13.56 -8.39
N ASP A 139 2.06 -13.16 -7.13
CA ASP A 139 1.17 -13.60 -6.06
C ASP A 139 -0.16 -12.84 -6.02
N LEU A 140 -0.21 -11.64 -6.61
CA LEU A 140 -1.40 -10.81 -6.69
C LEU A 140 -2.20 -11.11 -7.97
N ARG A 141 -3.21 -11.96 -7.85
CA ARG A 141 -4.02 -12.40 -9.01
C ARG A 141 -5.16 -11.44 -9.31
N PHE A 142 -5.86 -11.00 -8.28
CA PHE A 142 -7.04 -10.15 -8.38
C PHE A 142 -6.76 -8.68 -8.12
N HIS A 143 -5.58 -8.36 -7.54
CA HIS A 143 -5.19 -6.99 -7.25
C HIS A 143 -3.85 -6.65 -7.91
N ARG A 144 -3.59 -5.34 -7.99
CA ARG A 144 -2.29 -4.77 -8.34
C ARG A 144 -1.91 -3.70 -7.31
N PRO A 145 -0.63 -3.40 -7.11
CA PRO A 145 -0.21 -2.25 -6.31
C PRO A 145 -0.89 -0.97 -6.79
N GLY A 146 -1.29 -0.14 -5.85
CA GLY A 146 -2.02 1.09 -6.10
C GLY A 146 -1.14 2.33 -5.94
N GLN A 147 -1.55 3.21 -5.03
CA GLN A 147 -0.92 4.50 -4.82
C GLN A 147 -0.79 4.83 -3.34
N ARG A 148 -0.03 5.87 -3.05
CA ARG A 148 -0.06 6.52 -1.74
C ARG A 148 -1.37 7.29 -1.60
N VAL A 149 -2.09 7.03 -0.53
CA VAL A 149 -3.30 7.78 -0.17
C VAL A 149 -3.01 8.55 1.11
N THR A 150 -3.35 9.82 1.13
CA THR A 150 -3.15 10.69 2.29
C THR A 150 -4.46 11.41 2.60
N ILE A 151 -4.82 11.45 3.88
CA ILE A 151 -5.97 12.21 4.40
C ILE A 151 -5.50 13.15 5.51
N GLY A 152 -6.36 14.07 5.95
CA GLY A 152 -6.13 14.92 7.13
C GLY A 152 -5.54 16.29 6.85
N PHE A 153 -5.29 16.68 5.60
CA PHE A 153 -4.64 17.98 5.26
C PHE A 153 -5.44 19.23 5.69
N MET A 154 -6.71 19.10 6.02
CA MET A 154 -7.59 20.23 6.37
C MET A 154 -8.39 20.02 7.67
N THR A 155 -8.06 19.03 8.47
CA THR A 155 -8.71 18.82 9.77
C THR A 155 -8.02 19.65 10.86
N ARG A 156 -8.79 20.03 11.92
CA ARG A 156 -8.34 20.92 13.01
C ARG A 156 -7.06 20.47 13.74
N GLU A 157 -6.57 19.26 13.49
CA GLU A 157 -5.50 18.61 14.25
C GLU A 157 -4.16 18.49 13.52
N PHE A 158 -4.00 19.07 12.34
CA PHE A 158 -2.74 19.10 11.57
C PHE A 158 -2.07 17.73 11.30
N TRP A 159 -2.79 16.62 11.44
CA TRP A 159 -2.26 15.29 11.21
C TRP A 159 -2.61 14.80 9.81
N THR A 160 -1.59 14.53 9.03
CA THR A 160 -1.77 13.78 7.79
C THR A 160 -1.52 12.32 8.08
N HIS A 161 -2.48 11.46 7.74
CA HIS A 161 -2.28 10.03 7.75
C HIS A 161 -2.08 9.54 6.31
N THR A 162 -1.03 8.76 6.07
CA THR A 162 -0.67 8.26 4.75
C THR A 162 -0.53 6.75 4.75
N VAL A 163 -1.09 6.10 3.73
CA VAL A 163 -1.17 4.65 3.62
C VAL A 163 -0.91 4.19 2.19
N ALA A 164 -0.64 2.90 2.02
CA ALA A 164 -0.60 2.26 0.72
C ALA A 164 -1.99 1.81 0.27
N SER A 165 -2.18 1.64 -1.03
CA SER A 165 -3.40 1.05 -1.59
C SER A 165 -3.11 -0.05 -2.60
N ILE A 166 -4.16 -0.81 -2.92
CA ILE A 166 -4.23 -1.75 -4.03
C ILE A 166 -5.48 -1.50 -4.85
N PHE A 167 -5.44 -1.79 -6.14
CA PHE A 167 -6.59 -1.77 -7.01
C PHE A 167 -7.04 -3.18 -7.36
N GLN A 168 -8.34 -3.46 -7.27
CA GLN A 168 -8.92 -4.68 -7.79
C GLN A 168 -8.94 -4.61 -9.33
N LYS A 169 -8.39 -5.61 -10.01
CA LYS A 169 -8.10 -5.57 -11.45
C LYS A 169 -9.34 -5.49 -12.34
N ASP A 170 -10.41 -6.18 -11.96
CA ASP A 170 -11.63 -6.28 -12.75
C ASP A 170 -12.59 -5.09 -12.57
N THR A 171 -12.58 -4.47 -11.39
CA THR A 171 -13.50 -3.37 -11.06
C THR A 171 -12.82 -2.00 -11.02
N GLY A 172 -11.50 -1.96 -10.86
CA GLY A 172 -10.76 -0.74 -10.57
C GLY A 172 -10.99 -0.19 -9.15
N GLN A 173 -11.74 -0.91 -8.30
CA GLN A 173 -12.00 -0.48 -6.92
C GLN A 173 -10.70 -0.40 -6.11
N GLU A 174 -10.52 0.70 -5.38
CA GLU A 174 -9.36 0.94 -4.54
C GLU A 174 -9.61 0.47 -3.10
N PHE A 175 -8.65 -0.28 -2.57
CA PHE A 175 -8.62 -0.73 -1.18
C PHE A 175 -7.37 -0.20 -0.49
N ILE A 176 -7.56 0.31 0.71
CA ILE A 176 -6.48 0.83 1.56
C ILE A 176 -5.87 -0.32 2.36
N ILE A 177 -4.56 -0.24 2.55
CA ILE A 177 -3.80 -1.10 3.47
C ILE A 177 -3.22 -0.19 4.54
N ASP A 178 -3.72 -0.36 5.76
CA ASP A 178 -3.33 0.45 6.91
C ASP A 178 -2.63 -0.44 7.95
N THR A 179 -1.31 -0.44 7.92
CA THR A 179 -0.44 -1.16 8.84
C THR A 179 -0.17 -0.36 10.11
N TRP A 180 -0.14 0.97 10.01
CA TRP A 180 0.10 1.86 11.15
C TRP A 180 -1.06 1.87 12.19
N ALA A 181 -2.25 1.43 11.75
CA ALA A 181 -3.46 1.37 12.55
C ALA A 181 -3.50 0.22 13.56
N VAL A 182 -2.50 -0.65 13.58
CA VAL A 182 -2.47 -1.86 14.42
C VAL A 182 -1.15 -1.97 15.17
N ASP A 183 -1.14 -2.72 16.27
CA ASP A 183 0.08 -3.05 16.99
C ASP A 183 0.96 -4.01 16.17
N PHE A 184 2.26 -3.97 16.41
CA PHE A 184 3.21 -4.89 15.76
C PHE A 184 2.74 -6.35 15.85
N GLY A 185 2.73 -7.00 14.71
CA GLY A 185 2.34 -8.40 14.57
C GLY A 185 0.84 -8.65 14.50
N GLU A 186 0.02 -7.62 14.52
CA GLU A 186 -1.40 -7.71 14.23
C GLU A 186 -1.69 -7.66 12.72
N THR A 187 -2.87 -8.10 12.35
CA THR A 187 -3.28 -8.11 10.94
C THR A 187 -3.69 -6.70 10.51
N PRO A 188 -3.05 -6.11 9.47
CA PRO A 188 -3.40 -4.78 9.01
C PRO A 188 -4.81 -4.72 8.44
N TYR A 189 -5.42 -3.54 8.48
CA TYR A 189 -6.68 -3.29 7.80
C TYR A 189 -6.50 -3.28 6.29
N VAL A 190 -7.34 -4.04 5.58
CA VAL A 190 -7.47 -3.97 4.12
C VAL A 190 -8.94 -3.72 3.81
N MET A 191 -9.30 -2.48 3.54
CA MET A 191 -10.69 -2.04 3.42
C MET A 191 -10.91 -1.08 2.26
N ASP A 192 -12.16 -0.95 1.84
CA ASP A 192 -12.55 0.01 0.81
C ASP A 192 -12.12 1.43 1.18
N ARG A 193 -11.61 2.18 0.21
CA ARG A 193 -11.12 3.54 0.43
C ARG A 193 -12.17 4.49 1.01
N THR A 194 -13.42 4.40 0.53
CA THR A 194 -14.50 5.28 1.02
C THR A 194 -14.87 4.91 2.45
N ALA A 195 -14.94 3.62 2.74
CA ALA A 195 -15.21 3.14 4.10
C ALA A 195 -14.09 3.54 5.07
N TRP A 196 -12.83 3.45 4.63
CA TRP A 196 -11.69 3.88 5.43
C TRP A 196 -11.72 5.39 5.71
N ALA A 197 -11.99 6.21 4.70
CA ALA A 197 -12.06 7.65 4.86
C ALA A 197 -13.24 8.11 5.75
N ALA A 198 -14.34 7.34 5.78
CA ALA A 198 -15.49 7.61 6.63
C ALA A 198 -15.31 7.13 8.08
N ASN A 199 -14.55 6.06 8.27
CA ASN A 199 -14.33 5.36 9.55
C ASN A 199 -12.86 5.40 9.95
N GLU A 200 -12.21 6.54 9.73
CA GLU A 200 -10.78 6.69 10.06
C GLU A 200 -10.48 6.03 11.41
N PRO A 201 -9.66 4.94 11.44
CA PRO A 201 -9.50 4.12 12.64
C PRO A 201 -8.87 4.89 13.81
N PHE A 202 -8.47 6.13 13.58
CA PHE A 202 -7.83 7.04 14.54
C PHE A 202 -8.66 8.24 14.95
N ARG A 203 -9.95 8.29 14.66
CA ARG A 203 -10.86 9.12 15.46
C ARG A 203 -11.01 8.50 16.86
N ARG A 204 -9.90 8.30 17.54
CA ARG A 204 -9.91 8.17 18.98
C ARG A 204 -9.92 9.58 19.52
N ASP A 205 -10.98 9.89 20.25
CA ASP A 205 -11.04 11.07 21.11
C ASP A 205 -9.79 11.06 22.00
N PHE A 206 -8.82 11.90 21.67
CA PHE A 206 -7.71 12.22 22.55
C PHE A 206 -8.14 13.32 23.49
#